data_b7990f9f0fee8e8c15b3c32d0dbe78ca
#
_entry.id   b7990f9f0fee8e8c15b3c32d0dbe78ca
#
_cell.length_a   1.000
_cell.length_b   1.000
_cell.length_c   1.000
_cell.angle_alpha   90.00
_cell.angle_beta   90.00
_cell.angle_gamma   90.00
#
_symmetry.space_group_name_H-M   'P 1'
#
loop_
_entity.id
_entity.type
_entity.pdbx_description
1 polymer ?
#
loop_
_entity_poly.entity_id
_entity_poly.type
_entity_poly.pdbx_seq_one_letter_code
_entity_poly.pdbx_strand_id
1 'polypeptide(L)'
;RIMISYYIGGRTCEEIADKYCMSVSNVKQYLFEGRKKLKEGMDMVREYGELSYAPEKFGFNFWGDYADGYWQLFERKLPGNLIIAAYEKPRTLEELSLEMGVSVPYLEDEVEILEKMDLLVRKGKTYQSNMVLYDEQWRKTVYDKATELLHTKLDDIKKLVDEGVEYL
;
A
#
# COMPACT_ATOMS: atom_id res chain seq x y z
N ARG A 1 23.21 7.23 -20.09
CA ARG A 1 24.18 6.28 -20.65
C ARG A 1 25.36 6.04 -19.69
N ILE A 2 25.98 7.08 -19.11
CA ILE A 2 27.12 6.96 -18.16
C ILE A 2 26.73 6.12 -16.94
N MET A 3 25.58 6.40 -16.31
CA MET A 3 25.04 5.63 -15.16
C MET A 3 24.88 4.15 -15.51
N ILE A 4 24.31 3.84 -16.67
CA ILE A 4 24.12 2.46 -17.14
C ILE A 4 25.45 1.76 -17.35
N SER A 5 26.43 2.46 -17.97
CA SER A 5 27.78 1.90 -18.19
C SER A 5 28.48 1.58 -16.89
N TYR A 6 28.30 2.41 -15.85
CA TYR A 6 28.92 2.23 -14.54
C TYR A 6 28.23 1.14 -13.71
N TYR A 7 26.90 1.26 -13.49
CA TYR A 7 26.17 0.40 -12.55
C TYR A 7 25.73 -0.95 -13.13
N ILE A 8 25.41 -0.97 -14.40
CA ILE A 8 24.93 -2.18 -15.08
C ILE A 8 26.05 -2.81 -15.90
N GLY A 9 26.83 -1.97 -16.57
CA GLY A 9 27.94 -2.44 -17.42
C GLY A 9 29.24 -2.73 -16.66
N GLY A 10 29.32 -2.44 -15.35
CA GLY A 10 30.49 -2.71 -14.50
C GLY A 10 31.77 -1.99 -14.91
N ARG A 11 31.68 -0.92 -15.72
CA ARG A 11 32.83 -0.19 -16.25
C ARG A 11 33.42 0.77 -15.24
N THR A 12 34.75 0.93 -15.26
CA THR A 12 35.45 1.93 -14.47
C THR A 12 35.20 3.35 -14.99
N CYS A 13 35.49 4.35 -14.16
CA CYS A 13 35.38 5.75 -14.61
C CYS A 13 36.35 6.08 -15.74
N GLU A 14 37.52 5.45 -15.78
CA GLU A 14 38.54 5.58 -16.81
C GLU A 14 38.06 5.02 -18.15
N GLU A 15 37.53 3.78 -18.16
CA GLU A 15 36.95 3.15 -19.34
C GLU A 15 35.74 3.93 -19.92
N ILE A 16 34.95 4.56 -19.03
CA ILE A 16 33.82 5.39 -19.43
C ILE A 16 34.33 6.72 -20.03
N ALA A 17 35.36 7.31 -19.43
CA ALA A 17 36.00 8.53 -19.93
C ALA A 17 36.55 8.34 -21.33
N ASP A 18 37.29 7.25 -21.55
CA ASP A 18 37.82 6.88 -22.87
C ASP A 18 36.72 6.63 -23.88
N LYS A 19 35.69 5.86 -23.51
CA LYS A 19 34.58 5.50 -24.39
C LYS A 19 33.79 6.72 -24.87
N TYR A 20 33.61 7.73 -24.00
CA TYR A 20 32.80 8.92 -24.32
C TYR A 20 33.65 10.16 -24.58
N CYS A 21 34.99 10.01 -24.73
CA CYS A 21 35.92 11.11 -25.04
C CYS A 21 35.78 12.28 -24.05
N MET A 22 35.75 12.00 -22.76
CA MET A 22 35.61 13.00 -21.70
C MET A 22 36.63 12.76 -20.58
N SER A 23 36.80 13.75 -19.69
CA SER A 23 37.68 13.58 -18.53
C SER A 23 37.06 12.67 -17.46
N VAL A 24 37.87 11.95 -16.73
CA VAL A 24 37.46 11.14 -15.56
C VAL A 24 36.71 11.99 -14.53
N SER A 25 37.13 13.27 -14.37
CA SER A 25 36.42 14.21 -13.49
C SER A 25 34.98 14.46 -13.94
N ASN A 26 34.77 14.65 -15.25
CA ASN A 26 33.42 14.82 -15.81
C ASN A 26 32.57 13.56 -15.60
N VAL A 27 33.12 12.36 -15.78
CA VAL A 27 32.41 11.10 -15.50
C VAL A 27 31.94 11.06 -14.06
N LYS A 28 32.85 11.38 -13.09
CA LYS A 28 32.51 11.41 -11.65
C LYS A 28 31.41 12.45 -11.35
N GLN A 29 31.48 13.61 -11.98
CA GLN A 29 30.47 14.64 -11.83
C GLN A 29 29.10 14.18 -12.36
N TYR A 30 29.02 13.58 -13.57
CA TYR A 30 27.78 13.02 -14.10
C TYR A 30 27.19 11.91 -13.23
N LEU A 31 28.04 11.06 -12.63
CA LEU A 31 27.59 10.04 -11.68
C LEU A 31 27.06 10.68 -10.40
N PHE A 32 27.69 11.72 -9.88
CA PHE A 32 27.22 12.45 -8.70
C PHE A 32 25.88 13.15 -8.97
N GLU A 33 25.76 13.90 -10.04
CA GLU A 33 24.50 14.57 -10.43
C GLU A 33 23.39 13.57 -10.71
N GLY A 34 23.70 12.46 -11.36
CA GLY A 34 22.75 11.39 -11.61
C GLY A 34 22.22 10.76 -10.33
N ARG A 35 23.09 10.48 -9.35
CA ARG A 35 22.67 10.00 -8.02
C ARG A 35 21.80 11.01 -7.29
N LYS A 36 22.19 12.29 -7.33
CA LYS A 36 21.43 13.38 -6.72
C LYS A 36 20.03 13.45 -7.29
N LYS A 37 19.88 13.45 -8.63
CA LYS A 37 18.58 13.45 -9.31
C LYS A 37 17.74 12.22 -9.02
N LEU A 38 18.37 11.04 -8.95
CA LEU A 38 17.66 9.81 -8.56
C LEU A 38 17.14 9.91 -7.13
N LYS A 39 17.98 10.38 -6.19
CA LYS A 39 17.58 10.57 -4.79
C LYS A 39 16.45 11.59 -4.69
N GLU A 40 16.58 12.75 -5.31
CA GLU A 40 15.54 13.78 -5.36
C GLU A 40 14.23 13.23 -5.96
N GLY A 41 14.30 12.41 -7.01
CA GLY A 41 13.14 11.76 -7.61
C GLY A 41 12.51 10.67 -6.72
N MET A 42 13.30 10.03 -5.86
CA MET A 42 12.80 9.07 -4.86
C MET A 42 12.21 9.76 -3.62
N ASP A 43 12.76 10.92 -3.25
CA ASP A 43 12.29 11.74 -2.12
C ASP A 43 11.09 12.65 -2.51
N MET A 44 10.73 12.74 -3.80
CA MET A 44 9.52 13.45 -4.22
C MET A 44 8.28 12.70 -3.72
N VAL A 45 7.48 13.39 -2.92
CA VAL A 45 6.12 12.94 -2.61
C VAL A 45 5.37 12.80 -3.94
N ARG A 46 5.10 11.57 -4.34
CA ARG A 46 4.32 11.29 -5.55
C ARG A 46 2.85 11.48 -5.21
N GLU A 47 2.15 12.24 -6.02
CA GLU A 47 0.71 12.39 -5.87
C GLU A 47 -0.03 11.06 -6.14
N TYR A 48 0.57 10.21 -6.98
CA TYR A 48 0.05 8.89 -7.35
C TYR A 48 1.18 7.87 -7.50
N GLY A 49 0.84 6.59 -7.37
CA GLY A 49 1.71 5.46 -7.70
C GLY A 49 2.49 4.90 -6.52
N GLU A 50 2.18 5.27 -5.29
CA GLU A 50 2.84 4.70 -4.11
C GLU A 50 2.55 3.20 -3.99
N LEU A 51 1.29 2.80 -4.17
CA LEU A 51 0.87 1.40 -4.11
C LEU A 51 1.44 0.53 -5.23
N SER A 52 1.91 1.12 -6.34
CA SER A 52 2.60 0.39 -7.41
C SER A 52 3.98 -0.10 -7.00
N TYR A 53 4.65 0.61 -6.07
CA TYR A 53 5.98 0.27 -5.57
C TYR A 53 5.94 -0.48 -4.24
N ALA A 54 5.04 -0.11 -3.38
CA ALA A 54 4.88 -0.67 -2.05
C ALA A 54 3.42 -1.10 -1.82
N PRO A 55 2.95 -2.15 -2.52
CA PRO A 55 1.59 -2.62 -2.35
C PRO A 55 1.38 -3.10 -0.92
N GLU A 56 0.35 -2.60 -0.28
CA GLU A 56 0.01 -2.97 1.08
C GLU A 56 -0.48 -4.42 1.17
N LYS A 57 -0.30 -5.01 2.34
CA LYS A 57 -0.89 -6.31 2.66
C LYS A 57 -2.31 -6.09 3.14
N PHE A 58 -3.26 -6.58 2.39
CA PHE A 58 -4.66 -6.55 2.75
C PHE A 58 -5.01 -7.81 3.54
N GLY A 59 -5.36 -7.64 4.82
CA GLY A 59 -5.91 -8.71 5.65
C GLY A 59 -7.43 -8.63 5.59
N PHE A 60 -8.09 -9.75 5.26
CA PHE A 60 -9.52 -9.82 5.14
C PHE A 60 -10.12 -10.67 6.25
N ASN A 61 -11.09 -10.12 6.99
CA ASN A 61 -11.91 -10.85 7.96
C ASN A 61 -13.37 -10.79 7.51
N PHE A 62 -13.99 -11.95 7.34
CA PHE A 62 -15.38 -12.08 6.97
C PHE A 62 -16.16 -12.87 8.03
N TRP A 63 -17.33 -12.38 8.37
CA TRP A 63 -18.26 -13.01 9.28
C TRP A 63 -19.55 -13.34 8.53
N GLY A 64 -19.73 -14.60 8.10
CA GLY A 64 -20.89 -15.06 7.36
C GLY A 64 -20.63 -16.33 6.55
N ASP A 65 -21.66 -16.87 5.91
CA ASP A 65 -21.65 -18.19 5.28
C ASP A 65 -21.05 -18.23 3.86
N TYR A 66 -20.66 -17.09 3.26
CA TYR A 66 -20.25 -16.98 1.85
C TYR A 66 -18.83 -16.43 1.69
N ALA A 67 -17.86 -16.97 2.42
CA ALA A 67 -16.50 -16.47 2.43
C ALA A 67 -15.63 -16.88 1.21
N ASP A 68 -15.97 -17.97 0.49
CA ASP A 68 -15.05 -18.60 -0.47
C ASP A 68 -14.61 -17.68 -1.61
N GLY A 69 -15.52 -16.94 -2.21
CA GLY A 69 -15.17 -16.01 -3.31
C GLY A 69 -14.30 -14.84 -2.87
N TYR A 70 -14.49 -14.35 -1.65
CA TYR A 70 -13.71 -13.24 -1.08
C TYR A 70 -12.27 -13.65 -0.77
N TRP A 71 -12.06 -14.85 -0.20
CA TRP A 71 -10.73 -15.34 0.10
C TRP A 71 -9.88 -15.47 -1.16
N GLN A 72 -10.41 -16.06 -2.22
CA GLN A 72 -9.72 -16.20 -3.51
C GLN A 72 -9.39 -14.83 -4.13
N LEU A 73 -10.28 -13.85 -3.99
CA LEU A 73 -10.06 -12.50 -4.50
C LEU A 73 -8.85 -11.84 -3.82
N PHE A 74 -8.77 -11.93 -2.49
CA PHE A 74 -7.73 -11.26 -1.69
C PHE A 74 -6.42 -12.04 -1.55
N GLU A 75 -6.29 -13.23 -2.13
CA GLU A 75 -4.99 -13.86 -2.37
C GLU A 75 -4.11 -13.01 -3.30
N ARG A 76 -4.73 -12.26 -4.20
CA ARG A 76 -4.06 -11.29 -5.07
C ARG A 76 -3.97 -9.92 -4.40
N LYS A 77 -2.86 -9.23 -4.60
CA LYS A 77 -2.65 -7.90 -3.99
C LYS A 77 -3.48 -6.79 -4.63
N LEU A 78 -3.73 -6.87 -5.93
CA LEU A 78 -4.37 -5.80 -6.70
C LEU A 78 -5.78 -5.44 -6.21
N PRO A 79 -6.69 -6.38 -5.95
CA PRO A 79 -8.03 -6.06 -5.45
C PRO A 79 -8.01 -5.28 -4.13
N GLY A 80 -7.22 -5.73 -3.16
CA GLY A 80 -7.09 -5.05 -1.87
C GLY A 80 -6.52 -3.63 -2.00
N ASN A 81 -5.51 -3.45 -2.84
CA ASN A 81 -4.91 -2.13 -3.05
C ASN A 81 -5.83 -1.17 -3.82
N LEU A 82 -6.69 -1.66 -4.72
CA LEU A 82 -7.75 -0.85 -5.35
C LEU A 82 -8.76 -0.34 -4.31
N ILE A 83 -9.16 -1.18 -3.36
CA ILE A 83 -10.05 -0.81 -2.27
C ILE A 83 -9.39 0.26 -1.38
N ILE A 84 -8.11 0.08 -1.01
CA ILE A 84 -7.35 1.07 -0.23
C ILE A 84 -7.27 2.40 -0.96
N ALA A 85 -6.90 2.39 -2.25
CA ALA A 85 -6.77 3.60 -3.05
C ALA A 85 -8.08 4.40 -3.19
N ALA A 86 -9.22 3.71 -3.19
CA ALA A 86 -10.54 4.32 -3.32
C ALA A 86 -11.25 4.55 -1.96
N TYR A 87 -10.53 4.40 -0.82
CA TYR A 87 -11.15 4.45 0.50
C TYR A 87 -11.47 5.87 0.95
N GLU A 88 -10.46 6.74 1.01
CA GLU A 88 -10.63 8.09 1.55
C GLU A 88 -11.45 9.00 0.63
N LYS A 89 -11.26 8.86 -0.68
CA LYS A 89 -11.97 9.66 -1.70
C LYS A 89 -12.28 8.82 -2.93
N PRO A 90 -13.42 9.09 -3.60
CA PRO A 90 -13.73 8.46 -4.88
C PRO A 90 -12.63 8.74 -5.91
N ARG A 91 -12.25 7.74 -6.71
CA ARG A 91 -11.22 7.84 -7.75
C ARG A 91 -11.73 7.35 -9.10
N THR A 92 -11.25 7.97 -10.18
CA THR A 92 -11.50 7.49 -11.54
C THR A 92 -10.63 6.27 -11.86
N LEU A 93 -10.96 5.56 -12.95
CA LEU A 93 -10.11 4.45 -13.43
C LEU A 93 -8.72 4.91 -13.82
N GLU A 94 -8.60 6.12 -14.38
CA GLU A 94 -7.32 6.71 -14.74
C GLU A 94 -6.46 7.00 -13.50
N GLU A 95 -7.05 7.56 -12.44
CA GLU A 95 -6.35 7.79 -11.18
C GLU A 95 -5.94 6.48 -10.52
N LEU A 96 -6.81 5.45 -10.52
CA LEU A 96 -6.48 4.12 -10.02
C LEU A 96 -5.37 3.47 -10.87
N SER A 97 -5.39 3.66 -12.19
CA SER A 97 -4.34 3.20 -13.09
C SER A 97 -2.98 3.81 -12.76
N LEU A 98 -2.94 5.11 -12.51
CA LEU A 98 -1.72 5.82 -12.10
C LEU A 98 -1.22 5.33 -10.73
N GLU A 99 -2.13 5.12 -9.78
CA GLU A 99 -1.79 4.66 -8.43
C GLU A 99 -1.25 3.24 -8.42
N MET A 100 -1.90 2.33 -9.14
CA MET A 100 -1.51 0.91 -9.21
C MET A 100 -0.35 0.64 -10.18
N GLY A 101 -0.06 1.57 -11.10
CA GLY A 101 0.88 1.33 -12.20
C GLY A 101 0.40 0.25 -13.17
N VAL A 102 -0.92 0.02 -13.25
CA VAL A 102 -1.56 -0.97 -14.12
C VAL A 102 -2.42 -0.23 -15.14
N SER A 103 -2.36 -0.60 -16.40
CA SER A 103 -3.14 0.08 -17.45
C SER A 103 -4.64 -0.12 -17.28
N VAL A 104 -5.42 0.91 -17.64
CA VAL A 104 -6.89 0.96 -17.48
C VAL A 104 -7.61 -0.31 -17.97
N PRO A 105 -7.32 -0.88 -19.17
CA PRO A 105 -8.04 -2.07 -19.64
C PRO A 105 -7.95 -3.29 -18.71
N TYR A 106 -6.82 -3.43 -17.98
CA TYR A 106 -6.67 -4.53 -17.01
C TYR A 106 -7.34 -4.23 -15.67
N LEU A 107 -7.55 -2.94 -15.35
CA LEU A 107 -8.27 -2.55 -14.13
C LEU A 107 -9.79 -2.62 -14.30
N GLU A 108 -10.30 -2.46 -15.51
CA GLU A 108 -11.75 -2.54 -15.78
C GLU A 108 -12.34 -3.87 -15.32
N ASP A 109 -11.69 -4.98 -15.65
CA ASP A 109 -12.12 -6.32 -15.23
C ASP A 109 -12.09 -6.48 -13.70
N GLU A 110 -11.03 -6.00 -13.05
CA GLU A 110 -10.90 -6.09 -11.59
C GLU A 110 -11.94 -5.23 -10.87
N VAL A 111 -12.15 -4.01 -11.34
CA VAL A 111 -13.14 -3.09 -10.76
C VAL A 111 -14.56 -3.65 -10.95
N GLU A 112 -14.88 -4.26 -12.11
CA GLU A 112 -16.17 -4.90 -12.33
C GLU A 112 -16.41 -6.06 -11.34
N ILE A 113 -15.39 -6.87 -11.05
CA ILE A 113 -15.46 -7.92 -10.04
C ILE A 113 -15.75 -7.32 -8.66
N LEU A 114 -15.01 -6.25 -8.29
CA LEU A 114 -15.18 -5.59 -7.00
C LEU A 114 -16.55 -4.92 -6.86
N GLU A 115 -17.11 -4.36 -7.95
CA GLU A 115 -18.49 -3.83 -7.97
C GLU A 115 -19.53 -4.94 -7.78
N LYS A 116 -19.39 -6.06 -8.49
CA LYS A 116 -20.30 -7.22 -8.36
C LYS A 116 -20.30 -7.84 -6.98
N MET A 117 -19.20 -7.71 -6.25
CA MET A 117 -19.05 -8.19 -4.87
C MET A 117 -19.39 -7.12 -3.82
N ASP A 118 -19.94 -5.98 -4.22
CA ASP A 118 -20.25 -4.84 -3.34
C ASP A 118 -19.07 -4.27 -2.55
N LEU A 119 -17.84 -4.49 -3.02
CA LEU A 119 -16.60 -4.00 -2.38
C LEU A 119 -16.22 -2.60 -2.87
N LEU A 120 -16.61 -2.25 -4.09
CA LEU A 120 -16.54 -0.90 -4.65
C LEU A 120 -17.93 -0.46 -5.11
N VAL A 121 -18.22 0.81 -4.92
CA VAL A 121 -19.45 1.45 -5.42
C VAL A 121 -19.08 2.50 -6.46
N ARG A 122 -19.73 2.41 -7.61
CA ARG A 122 -19.59 3.37 -8.69
C ARG A 122 -20.42 4.62 -8.41
N LYS A 123 -19.77 5.79 -8.47
CA LYS A 123 -20.39 7.11 -8.36
C LYS A 123 -20.12 7.93 -9.64
N GLY A 124 -20.96 7.77 -10.64
CA GLY A 124 -20.75 8.40 -11.95
C GLY A 124 -19.51 7.83 -12.67
N LYS A 125 -18.43 8.61 -12.77
CA LYS A 125 -17.16 8.17 -13.37
C LYS A 125 -16.12 7.72 -12.34
N THR A 126 -16.44 7.79 -11.05
CA THR A 126 -15.53 7.44 -9.96
C THR A 126 -15.99 6.20 -9.22
N TYR A 127 -15.06 5.56 -8.53
CA TYR A 127 -15.28 4.40 -7.68
C TYR A 127 -14.87 4.74 -6.26
N GLN A 128 -15.63 4.24 -5.29
CA GLN A 128 -15.34 4.41 -3.87
C GLN A 128 -15.44 3.07 -3.16
N SER A 129 -14.56 2.85 -2.20
CA SER A 129 -14.60 1.68 -1.34
C SER A 129 -15.89 1.62 -0.52
N ASN A 130 -16.50 0.45 -0.50
CA ASN A 130 -17.71 0.14 0.29
C ASN A 130 -17.37 -0.75 1.50
N MET A 131 -16.12 -0.73 1.93
CA MET A 131 -15.63 -1.50 3.08
C MET A 131 -15.22 -0.58 4.21
N VAL A 132 -15.23 -1.10 5.43
CA VAL A 132 -14.56 -0.47 6.57
C VAL A 132 -13.14 -1.01 6.64
N LEU A 133 -12.16 -0.12 6.50
CA LEU A 133 -10.74 -0.47 6.64
C LEU A 133 -10.26 -0.14 8.05
N TYR A 134 -9.53 -1.09 8.63
CA TYR A 134 -8.91 -0.95 9.93
C TYR A 134 -7.41 -0.81 9.73
N ASP A 135 -6.92 0.42 9.71
CA ASP A 135 -5.50 0.71 9.65
C ASP A 135 -4.81 0.48 11.01
N GLU A 136 -3.50 0.59 11.03
CA GLU A 136 -2.71 0.40 12.25
C GLU A 136 -3.02 1.47 13.31
N GLN A 137 -3.31 2.70 12.89
CA GLN A 137 -3.64 3.80 13.79
C GLN A 137 -4.99 3.55 14.47
N TRP A 138 -6.00 3.10 13.71
CA TRP A 138 -7.30 2.70 14.26
C TRP A 138 -7.14 1.56 15.27
N ARG A 139 -6.39 0.50 14.89
CA ARG A 139 -6.13 -0.65 15.76
C ARG A 139 -5.47 -0.22 17.07
N LYS A 140 -4.46 0.66 17.01
CA LYS A 140 -3.79 1.21 18.19
C LYS A 140 -4.77 2.01 19.05
N THR A 141 -5.57 2.89 18.46
CA THR A 141 -6.56 3.70 19.17
C THR A 141 -7.59 2.84 19.89
N VAL A 142 -8.09 1.78 19.23
CA VAL A 142 -9.04 0.84 19.83
C VAL A 142 -8.39 0.04 20.96
N TYR A 143 -7.15 -0.43 20.75
CA TYR A 143 -6.41 -1.17 21.78
C TYR A 143 -6.16 -0.30 23.02
N ASP A 144 -5.73 0.95 22.85
CA ASP A 144 -5.46 1.88 23.94
C ASP A 144 -6.75 2.15 24.75
N LYS A 145 -7.87 2.43 24.05
CA LYS A 145 -9.18 2.64 24.70
C LYS A 145 -9.71 1.39 25.38
N ALA A 146 -9.56 0.22 24.77
CA ALA A 146 -9.99 -1.03 25.36
C ALA A 146 -9.16 -1.36 26.62
N THR A 147 -7.85 -1.10 26.58
CA THR A 147 -6.95 -1.28 27.72
C THR A 147 -7.32 -0.35 28.87
N GLU A 148 -7.57 0.93 28.59
CA GLU A 148 -8.04 1.90 29.57
C GLU A 148 -9.36 1.46 30.23
N LEU A 149 -10.33 1.01 29.43
CA LEU A 149 -11.61 0.51 29.91
C LEU A 149 -11.45 -0.74 30.78
N LEU A 150 -10.60 -1.68 30.35
CA LEU A 150 -10.30 -2.90 31.12
C LEU A 150 -9.65 -2.57 32.45
N HIS A 151 -8.71 -1.63 32.48
CA HIS A 151 -8.08 -1.20 33.74
C HIS A 151 -9.09 -0.59 34.72
N THR A 152 -10.04 0.21 34.24
CA THR A 152 -11.10 0.81 35.08
C THR A 152 -12.08 -0.23 35.63
N LYS A 153 -12.21 -1.40 34.96
CA LYS A 153 -13.15 -2.48 35.34
C LYS A 153 -12.49 -3.71 35.93
N LEU A 154 -11.16 -3.71 36.03
CA LEU A 154 -10.42 -4.88 36.46
C LEU A 154 -10.80 -5.36 37.88
N ASP A 155 -11.00 -4.40 38.79
CA ASP A 155 -11.35 -4.72 40.19
C ASP A 155 -12.79 -5.27 40.30
N ASP A 156 -13.72 -4.73 39.49
CA ASP A 156 -15.08 -5.23 39.38
C ASP A 156 -15.09 -6.68 38.85
N ILE A 157 -14.27 -6.95 37.82
CA ILE A 157 -14.15 -8.29 37.22
C ILE A 157 -13.53 -9.29 38.21
N LYS A 158 -12.46 -8.89 38.92
CA LYS A 158 -11.84 -9.74 39.96
C LYS A 158 -12.85 -10.11 41.04
N LYS A 159 -13.59 -9.14 41.54
CA LYS A 159 -14.62 -9.38 42.54
C LYS A 159 -15.67 -10.39 42.07
N LEU A 160 -16.16 -10.24 40.81
CA LEU A 160 -17.10 -11.21 40.24
C LEU A 160 -16.53 -12.62 40.10
N VAL A 161 -15.24 -12.73 39.77
CA VAL A 161 -14.54 -14.04 39.68
C VAL A 161 -14.41 -14.64 41.05
N ASP A 162 -13.98 -13.87 42.06
CA ASP A 162 -13.80 -14.35 43.45
C ASP A 162 -15.14 -14.80 44.03
N GLU A 163 -16.21 -14.01 43.84
CA GLU A 163 -17.58 -14.41 44.24
C GLU A 163 -18.06 -15.68 43.52
N GLY A 164 -17.71 -15.84 42.22
CA GLY A 164 -18.07 -17.04 41.43
C GLY A 164 -17.32 -18.29 41.85
N VAL A 165 -16.10 -18.17 42.37
CA VAL A 165 -15.29 -19.31 42.86
C VAL A 165 -15.81 -19.80 44.21
N GLU A 166 -16.40 -18.94 45.06
CA GLU A 166 -17.01 -19.36 46.33
C GLU A 166 -18.26 -20.24 46.17
N TYR A 167 -18.86 -20.27 44.94
CA TYR A 167 -20.05 -21.08 44.64
C TYR A 167 -19.72 -22.43 43.96
N LEU A 168 -18.45 -22.74 43.73
CA LEU A 168 -17.97 -24.02 43.18
C LEU A 168 -17.32 -24.88 44.21
#